data_5e5da99ed534edd56c66526c74e84b30
#
_entry.id   5e5da99ed534edd56c66526c74e84b30
#
_cell.length_a   1.000
_cell.length_b   1.000
_cell.length_c   1.000
_cell.angle_alpha   90.00
_cell.angle_beta   90.00
_cell.angle_gamma   90.00
#
_symmetry.space_group_name_H-M   'P 1'
#
loop_
_entity.id
_entity.type
_entity.pdbx_description
1 polymer ?
#
loop_
_entity_poly.entity_id
_entity_poly.type
_entity_poly.pdbx_seq_one_letter_code
_entity_poly.pdbx_strand_id
1 'polypeptide(L)'
;MVDRVFVLRDEPHVRSLHAFLRANARAMAQAGRPLAVHVTEHKARRNSAQNRLYWALLRDISDQAWVDGKQYSSEAWHAYFAGQYIGREETPGGGSIAISTTTLSVHEFADYVTRIQAYAATELGIET
;
A
#
# COMPACT_ATOMS: atom_id res chain seq x y z
N MET A 1 -1.48 -8.25 25.01
CA MET A 1 -0.63 -7.50 24.10
C MET A 1 -1.21 -6.13 23.86
N VAL A 2 -0.40 -5.08 23.94
CA VAL A 2 -0.87 -3.71 23.68
C VAL A 2 -0.55 -3.38 22.22
N ASP A 3 -1.57 -3.03 21.47
CA ASP A 3 -1.43 -2.59 20.09
C ASP A 3 -2.23 -1.30 19.91
N ARG A 4 -1.52 -0.18 19.87
CA ARG A 4 -2.15 1.13 19.81
C ARG A 4 -1.36 2.07 18.92
N VAL A 5 -2.07 2.82 18.08
CA VAL A 5 -1.50 3.82 17.19
C VAL A 5 -1.93 5.21 17.65
N PHE A 6 -0.97 6.11 17.75
CA PHE A 6 -1.23 7.52 18.04
C PHE A 6 -0.89 8.35 16.81
N VAL A 7 -1.87 9.11 16.32
CA VAL A 7 -1.67 10.06 15.22
C VAL A 7 -1.60 11.45 15.83
N LEU A 8 -0.42 12.06 15.72
CA LEU A 8 -0.14 13.33 16.40
C LEU A 8 -0.41 14.51 15.47
N ARG A 9 -1.62 15.04 15.55
CA ARG A 9 -2.05 16.18 14.73
C ARG A 9 -1.97 17.50 15.47
N ASP A 10 -2.07 17.45 16.81
CA ASP A 10 -2.20 18.63 17.65
C ASP A 10 -1.72 18.30 19.06
N GLU A 11 -1.55 19.32 19.89
CA GLU A 11 -1.03 19.20 21.26
C GLU A 11 -1.78 18.19 22.13
N PRO A 12 -3.14 18.10 22.11
CA PRO A 12 -3.84 17.08 22.87
C PRO A 12 -3.40 15.66 22.54
N HIS A 13 -3.05 15.40 21.28
CA HIS A 13 -2.59 14.08 20.86
C HIS A 13 -1.20 13.74 21.43
N VAL A 14 -0.33 14.72 21.50
CA VAL A 14 1.00 14.58 22.11
C VAL A 14 0.87 14.28 23.59
N ARG A 15 0.00 14.99 24.29
CA ARG A 15 -0.26 14.75 25.71
C ARG A 15 -0.85 13.36 25.98
N SER A 16 -1.72 12.90 25.09
CA SER A 16 -2.32 11.57 25.16
C SER A 16 -1.26 10.48 25.05
N LEU A 17 -0.35 10.62 24.08
CA LEU A 17 0.78 9.69 23.90
C LEU A 17 1.68 9.70 25.14
N HIS A 18 2.03 10.87 25.66
CA HIS A 18 2.88 11.01 26.83
C HIS A 18 2.24 10.35 28.07
N ALA A 19 0.95 10.59 28.29
CA ALA A 19 0.22 9.96 29.39
C ALA A 19 0.21 8.43 29.28
N PHE A 20 0.00 7.91 28.07
CA PHE A 20 0.03 6.47 27.82
C PHE A 20 1.41 5.87 28.13
N LEU A 21 2.48 6.50 27.68
CA LEU A 21 3.84 6.03 27.93
C LEU A 21 4.16 6.05 29.41
N ARG A 22 3.78 7.11 30.13
CA ARG A 22 4.01 7.22 31.57
C ARG A 22 3.25 6.15 32.35
N ALA A 23 2.03 5.81 31.91
CA ALA A 23 1.21 4.81 32.58
C ALA A 23 1.68 3.37 32.34
N ASN A 24 2.34 3.09 31.22
CA ASN A 24 2.53 1.70 30.77
C ASN A 24 3.98 1.30 30.52
N ALA A 25 4.86 2.21 30.12
CA ALA A 25 6.19 1.84 29.63
C ALA A 25 7.01 1.07 30.65
N ARG A 26 7.07 1.56 31.88
CA ARG A 26 7.88 0.94 32.94
C ARG A 26 7.36 -0.44 33.36
N ALA A 27 6.05 -0.53 33.56
CA ALA A 27 5.42 -1.79 33.95
C ALA A 27 5.57 -2.86 32.88
N MET A 28 5.44 -2.49 31.61
CA MET A 28 5.64 -3.40 30.49
C MET A 28 7.09 -3.87 30.38
N ALA A 29 8.05 -2.97 30.60
CA ALA A 29 9.47 -3.33 30.60
C ALA A 29 9.79 -4.30 31.74
N GLN A 30 9.26 -4.04 32.94
CA GLN A 30 9.45 -4.93 34.10
C GLN A 30 8.83 -6.30 33.90
N ALA A 31 7.74 -6.38 33.11
CA ALA A 31 7.09 -7.65 32.77
C ALA A 31 7.82 -8.42 31.65
N GLY A 32 8.95 -7.94 31.16
CA GLY A 32 9.69 -8.56 30.06
C GLY A 32 9.07 -8.34 28.69
N ARG A 33 8.16 -7.38 28.57
CA ARG A 33 7.46 -7.03 27.31
C ARG A 33 7.56 -5.52 27.08
N PRO A 34 8.78 -4.98 26.86
CA PRO A 34 8.95 -3.55 26.71
C PRO A 34 8.18 -3.00 25.49
N LEU A 35 7.68 -1.78 25.63
CA LEU A 35 7.04 -1.09 24.52
C LEU A 35 8.11 -0.61 23.53
N ALA A 36 7.83 -0.77 22.24
CA ALA A 36 8.64 -0.18 21.18
C ALA A 36 7.86 1.00 20.58
N VAL A 37 8.57 2.10 20.33
CA VAL A 37 7.97 3.27 19.68
C VAL A 37 8.51 3.37 18.27
N HIS A 38 7.59 3.32 17.29
CA HIS A 38 7.92 3.46 15.88
C HIS A 38 7.33 4.78 15.38
N VAL A 39 8.19 5.66 14.90
CA VAL A 39 7.78 7.00 14.42
C VAL A 39 7.88 7.04 12.90
N THR A 40 6.76 7.34 12.27
CA THR A 40 6.67 7.45 10.82
C THR A 40 5.65 8.51 10.45
N GLU A 41 5.71 9.00 9.23
CA GLU A 41 4.69 9.90 8.72
C GLU A 41 3.37 9.14 8.59
N HIS A 42 2.26 9.73 9.12
CA HIS A 42 0.95 9.10 9.00
C HIS A 42 0.43 9.24 7.58
N LYS A 43 0.08 8.10 6.98
CA LYS A 43 -0.60 8.04 5.70
C LYS A 43 -1.93 7.32 5.87
N ALA A 44 -3.00 7.92 5.35
CA ALA A 44 -4.31 7.28 5.35
C ALA A 44 -4.23 5.98 4.56
N ARG A 45 -4.74 4.87 5.13
CA ARG A 45 -4.81 3.59 4.42
C ARG A 45 -5.88 3.66 3.34
N ARG A 46 -5.59 3.06 2.18
CA ARG A 46 -6.64 2.81 1.19
C ARG A 46 -7.70 1.89 1.81
N ASN A 47 -8.96 2.14 1.50
CA ASN A 47 -10.05 1.36 2.07
C ASN A 47 -10.26 0.05 1.31
N SER A 48 -11.05 -0.87 1.89
CA SER A 48 -11.31 -2.17 1.29
C SER A 48 -12.09 -2.09 -0.03
N ALA A 49 -12.91 -1.05 -0.22
CA ALA A 49 -13.63 -0.83 -1.47
C ALA A 49 -12.65 -0.48 -2.61
N GLN A 50 -11.67 0.38 -2.34
CA GLN A 50 -10.61 0.68 -3.33
C GLN A 50 -9.79 -0.56 -3.68
N ASN A 51 -9.46 -1.36 -2.67
CA ASN A 51 -8.70 -2.59 -2.89
C ASN A 51 -9.49 -3.60 -3.75
N ARG A 52 -10.78 -3.77 -3.48
CA ARG A 52 -11.64 -4.64 -4.30
C ARG A 52 -11.77 -4.14 -5.73
N LEU A 53 -11.94 -2.84 -5.91
CA LEU A 53 -12.02 -2.23 -7.23
C LEU A 53 -10.74 -2.46 -8.03
N TYR A 54 -9.59 -2.28 -7.40
CA TYR A 54 -8.29 -2.50 -8.02
C TYR A 54 -8.13 -3.94 -8.51
N TRP A 55 -8.39 -4.92 -7.67
CA TRP A 55 -8.24 -6.33 -8.06
C TRP A 55 -9.31 -6.78 -9.08
N ALA A 56 -10.51 -6.20 -9.02
CA ALA A 56 -11.52 -6.43 -10.04
C ALA A 56 -11.06 -5.89 -11.42
N LEU A 57 -10.45 -4.71 -11.44
CA LEU A 57 -9.86 -4.13 -12.64
C LEU A 57 -8.75 -5.03 -13.21
N LEU A 58 -7.85 -5.53 -12.37
CA LEU A 58 -6.79 -6.43 -12.82
C LEU A 58 -7.35 -7.75 -13.35
N ARG A 59 -8.41 -8.29 -12.77
CA ARG A 59 -9.07 -9.49 -13.29
C ARG A 59 -9.72 -9.24 -14.65
N ASP A 60 -10.37 -8.10 -14.84
CA ASP A 60 -10.94 -7.73 -16.12
C ASP A 60 -9.86 -7.65 -17.20
N ILE A 61 -8.73 -7.05 -16.88
CA ILE A 61 -7.59 -6.97 -17.79
C ILE A 61 -7.04 -8.37 -18.08
N SER A 62 -6.86 -9.18 -17.04
CA SER A 62 -6.38 -10.56 -17.19
C SER A 62 -7.26 -11.40 -18.10
N ASP A 63 -8.58 -11.24 -17.97
CA ASP A 63 -9.56 -12.02 -18.75
C ASP A 63 -9.66 -11.57 -20.20
N GLN A 64 -9.47 -10.27 -20.48
CA GLN A 64 -9.73 -9.69 -21.79
C GLN A 64 -8.48 -9.41 -22.62
N ALA A 65 -7.35 -9.14 -21.99
CA ALA A 65 -6.15 -8.69 -22.69
C ALA A 65 -5.29 -9.85 -23.18
N TRP A 66 -4.95 -9.78 -24.47
CA TRP A 66 -3.98 -10.68 -25.09
C TRP A 66 -2.79 -9.84 -25.56
N VAL A 67 -1.61 -10.18 -25.10
CA VAL A 67 -0.37 -9.48 -25.45
C VAL A 67 0.57 -10.52 -26.08
N ASP A 68 0.93 -10.30 -27.33
CA ASP A 68 1.78 -11.23 -28.11
C ASP A 68 1.20 -12.66 -28.10
N GLY A 69 -0.12 -12.77 -28.22
CA GLY A 69 -0.81 -14.06 -28.25
C GLY A 69 -0.92 -14.78 -26.92
N LYS A 70 -0.73 -14.07 -25.81
CA LYS A 70 -0.68 -14.64 -24.46
C LYS A 70 -1.53 -13.82 -23.49
N GLN A 71 -2.21 -14.52 -22.58
CA GLN A 71 -2.88 -13.91 -21.44
C GLN A 71 -1.97 -13.99 -20.21
N TYR A 72 -2.06 -12.96 -19.37
CA TYR A 72 -1.28 -12.87 -18.13
C TYR A 72 -2.21 -12.88 -16.94
N SER A 73 -1.72 -13.37 -15.80
CA SER A 73 -2.48 -13.40 -14.54
C SER A 73 -2.68 -12.00 -13.97
N SER A 74 -3.65 -11.87 -13.05
CA SER A 74 -3.85 -10.62 -12.31
C SER A 74 -2.60 -10.19 -11.56
N GLU A 75 -1.88 -11.15 -10.97
CA GLU A 75 -0.62 -10.86 -10.26
C GLU A 75 0.46 -10.34 -11.20
N ALA A 76 0.55 -10.89 -12.41
CA ALA A 76 1.50 -10.42 -13.40
C ALA A 76 1.19 -8.97 -13.81
N TRP A 77 -0.07 -8.65 -14.03
CA TRP A 77 -0.50 -7.28 -14.32
C TRP A 77 -0.26 -6.35 -13.14
N HIS A 78 -0.51 -6.82 -11.92
CA HIS A 78 -0.20 -6.07 -10.71
C HIS A 78 1.29 -5.68 -10.66
N ALA A 79 2.19 -6.63 -10.86
CA ALA A 79 3.63 -6.38 -10.85
C ALA A 79 4.04 -5.42 -11.99
N TYR A 80 3.48 -5.61 -13.16
CA TYR A 80 3.77 -4.76 -14.32
C TYR A 80 3.38 -3.30 -14.07
N PHE A 81 2.15 -3.05 -13.63
CA PHE A 81 1.67 -1.69 -13.40
C PHE A 81 2.38 -1.03 -12.21
N ALA A 82 2.64 -1.77 -11.15
CA ALA A 82 3.40 -1.24 -10.01
C ALA A 82 4.81 -0.83 -10.45
N GLY A 83 5.48 -1.65 -11.22
CA GLY A 83 6.79 -1.33 -11.75
C GLY A 83 6.79 -0.13 -12.69
N GLN A 84 5.71 0.02 -13.48
CA GLN A 84 5.57 1.09 -14.47
C GLN A 84 5.23 2.44 -13.85
N TYR A 85 4.31 2.47 -12.90
CA TYR A 85 3.71 3.71 -12.39
C TYR A 85 4.13 4.08 -10.97
N ILE A 86 4.63 3.15 -10.17
CA ILE A 86 5.17 3.44 -8.83
C ILE A 86 6.69 3.45 -8.91
N GLY A 87 7.28 2.43 -9.48
CA GLY A 87 8.70 2.30 -9.66
C GLY A 87 9.23 0.92 -9.27
N ARG A 88 10.54 0.78 -9.37
CA ARG A 88 11.23 -0.48 -9.07
C ARG A 88 12.36 -0.21 -8.09
N GLU A 89 12.64 -1.22 -7.27
CA GLU A 89 13.73 -1.20 -6.30
C GLU A 89 14.77 -2.23 -6.72
N GLU A 90 16.03 -1.86 -6.70
CA GLU A 90 17.13 -2.77 -7.03
C GLU A 90 17.28 -3.85 -5.97
N THR A 91 17.60 -5.05 -6.45
CA THR A 91 17.90 -6.20 -5.59
C THR A 91 19.36 -6.59 -5.70
N PRO A 92 19.92 -7.32 -4.72
CA PRO A 92 21.26 -7.88 -4.85
C PRO A 92 21.39 -8.72 -6.13
N GLY A 93 22.51 -8.64 -6.80
CA GLY A 93 22.75 -9.39 -8.03
C GLY A 93 22.30 -8.71 -9.30
N GLY A 94 21.89 -7.44 -9.26
CA GLY A 94 21.56 -6.64 -10.45
C GLY A 94 20.14 -6.77 -10.95
N GLY A 95 19.26 -7.45 -10.20
CA GLY A 95 17.83 -7.52 -10.53
C GLY A 95 17.04 -6.36 -9.94
N SER A 96 15.73 -6.37 -10.10
CA SER A 96 14.84 -5.39 -9.50
C SER A 96 13.45 -5.99 -9.27
N ILE A 97 12.73 -5.41 -8.29
CA ILE A 97 11.34 -5.74 -8.00
C ILE A 97 10.47 -4.49 -8.05
N ALA A 98 9.19 -4.66 -8.32
CA ALA A 98 8.24 -3.55 -8.27
C ALA A 98 8.05 -3.08 -6.83
N ILE A 99 7.93 -1.75 -6.66
CA ILE A 99 7.61 -1.15 -5.36
C ILE A 99 6.15 -1.47 -5.04
N SER A 100 5.88 -1.81 -3.78
CA SER A 100 4.54 -2.21 -3.33
C SER A 100 3.52 -1.07 -3.46
N THR A 101 2.30 -1.40 -3.87
CA THR A 101 1.18 -0.46 -3.88
C THR A 101 0.80 0.02 -2.48
N THR A 102 1.22 -0.70 -1.43
CA THR A 102 0.96 -0.29 -0.04
C THR A 102 1.70 0.99 0.36
N THR A 103 2.67 1.43 -0.43
CA THR A 103 3.36 2.70 -0.20
C THR A 103 2.52 3.91 -0.59
N LEU A 104 1.43 3.73 -1.35
CA LEU A 104 0.59 4.80 -1.85
C LEU A 104 -0.44 5.24 -0.81
N SER A 105 -0.64 6.56 -0.70
CA SER A 105 -1.78 7.12 0.04
C SER A 105 -3.09 6.83 -0.70
N VAL A 106 -4.23 7.12 -0.05
CA VAL A 106 -5.56 6.97 -0.67
C VAL A 106 -5.64 7.75 -1.99
N HIS A 107 -5.18 9.00 -2.00
CA HIS A 107 -5.22 9.85 -3.19
C HIS A 107 -4.26 9.35 -4.28
N GLU A 108 -3.04 9.00 -3.91
CA GLU A 108 -2.05 8.44 -4.85
C GLU A 108 -2.53 7.13 -5.46
N PHE A 109 -3.20 6.30 -4.66
CA PHE A 109 -3.76 5.04 -5.14
C PHE A 109 -4.91 5.26 -6.13
N ALA A 110 -5.78 6.25 -5.87
CA ALA A 110 -6.84 6.60 -6.81
C ALA A 110 -6.27 7.06 -8.16
N ASP A 111 -5.23 7.87 -8.16
CA ASP A 111 -4.55 8.30 -9.39
C ASP A 111 -3.89 7.12 -10.11
N TYR A 112 -3.29 6.22 -9.37
CA TYR A 112 -2.68 4.99 -9.90
C TYR A 112 -3.72 4.14 -10.63
N VAL A 113 -4.88 3.90 -10.01
CA VAL A 113 -5.97 3.13 -10.62
C VAL A 113 -6.49 3.82 -11.89
N THR A 114 -6.64 5.14 -11.86
CA THR A 114 -7.06 5.92 -13.03
C THR A 114 -6.08 5.77 -14.19
N ARG A 115 -4.80 5.77 -13.93
CA ARG A 115 -3.76 5.56 -14.95
C ARG A 115 -3.85 4.16 -15.57
N ILE A 116 -4.14 3.15 -14.77
CA ILE A 116 -4.32 1.77 -15.27
C ILE A 116 -5.56 1.69 -16.15
N GLN A 117 -6.67 2.31 -15.75
CA GLN A 117 -7.89 2.36 -16.57
C GLN A 117 -7.63 3.02 -17.92
N ALA A 118 -6.89 4.12 -17.94
CA ALA A 118 -6.52 4.80 -19.17
C ALA A 118 -5.64 3.91 -20.05
N TYR A 119 -4.67 3.22 -19.48
CA TYR A 119 -3.83 2.27 -20.22
C TYR A 119 -4.67 1.13 -20.83
N ALA A 120 -5.58 0.56 -20.04
CA ALA A 120 -6.43 -0.53 -20.52
C ALA A 120 -7.29 -0.08 -21.71
N ALA A 121 -7.86 1.11 -21.64
CA ALA A 121 -8.68 1.66 -22.71
C ALA A 121 -7.87 2.00 -23.98
N THR A 122 -6.71 2.61 -23.81
CA THR A 122 -5.92 3.13 -24.94
C THR A 122 -4.95 2.11 -25.52
N GLU A 123 -4.25 1.35 -24.70
CA GLU A 123 -3.20 0.44 -25.13
C GLU A 123 -3.69 -1.00 -25.31
N LEU A 124 -4.67 -1.42 -24.51
CA LEU A 124 -5.22 -2.77 -24.57
C LEU A 124 -6.58 -2.84 -25.27
N GLY A 125 -7.23 -1.70 -25.46
CA GLY A 125 -8.53 -1.63 -26.16
C GLY A 125 -9.67 -2.32 -25.40
N ILE A 126 -9.62 -2.37 -24.09
CA ILE A 126 -10.63 -3.04 -23.27
C ILE A 126 -11.38 -2.04 -22.40
N GLU A 127 -12.64 -2.35 -22.13
CA GLU A 127 -13.47 -1.59 -21.19
C GLU A 127 -13.42 -2.23 -19.82
N THR A 128 -13.29 -1.41 -18.79
CA THR A 128 -13.24 -1.86 -17.41
C THR A 128 -14.30 -1.18 -16.54
#